data_f7d14bfb44d94ae38d190c6b6ac56041
#
_entry.id   f7d14bfb44d94ae38d190c6b6ac56041
#
_cell.length_a   1.000
_cell.length_b   1.000
_cell.length_c   1.000
_cell.angle_alpha   90.00
_cell.angle_beta   90.00
_cell.angle_gamma   90.00
#
_symmetry.space_group_name_H-M   'P 1'
#
loop_
_entity.id
_entity.type
_entity.pdbx_description
1 polymer ?
#
loop_
_entity_poly.entity_id
_entity_poly.type
_entity_poly.pdbx_seq_one_letter_code
_entity_poly.pdbx_strand_id
1 'polypeptide(L)'
;MNPIAELLVPAIHWHRDGGFTPARPVIERALAVGVGGFVVYGGETDAVLTLMRELRKRTRTPLLIASDVERGAGQQFAGATGLPPLAALAALGDLDALRRAARLTAKETRTLGVNWAFAPVCDLDLVPENPIVGTRSLGSDPVVVAKLVRVWIEACQAEGVLATAKHFPGHGRTTADSHTVLPRVDATDDELRESDVIPFRAAIDAGVASIMTAHVAFPALDPSGAPATCSRDIIQGLLRTALNYDGLVVTDAVGMAGMLEGTTEPEGAVLALAAGCDLILGPTDLDATLAALARAVDEHVLDAQQVQRSLRRRRKWAQWASPPDDFRKPSAADIAWGVQLTDRVVHLVRGTPPNVRAPIEIAVIDDDAGGAELPPSRDSLFEALRSGGAQARRVTGPTPGARSTFVVALFGEIRAHKGRVGYSEATLANVAEVAGAAERAGREAMIVQFGDPRQVPSIPSSLPVVSAWGGEAGMQAAAARWLLVRRGGG
;
A
#
# COMPACT_ATOMS: atom_id res chain seq x y z
N MET A 1 -4.38 -34.35 -4.38
CA MET A 1 -4.18 -32.90 -4.60
C MET A 1 -2.88 -32.72 -5.36
N ASN A 2 -2.88 -31.89 -6.41
CA ASN A 2 -1.64 -31.56 -7.13
C ASN A 2 -0.80 -30.60 -6.26
N PRO A 3 0.45 -30.97 -5.89
CA PRO A 3 1.27 -30.13 -5.01
C PRO A 3 1.52 -28.71 -5.54
N ILE A 4 1.46 -28.52 -6.87
CA ILE A 4 1.67 -27.21 -7.50
C ILE A 4 0.63 -26.18 -7.08
N ALA A 5 -0.57 -26.61 -6.65
CA ALA A 5 -1.60 -25.71 -6.12
C ALA A 5 -1.12 -24.93 -4.87
N GLU A 6 -0.19 -25.49 -4.09
CA GLU A 6 0.40 -24.80 -2.95
C GLU A 6 1.21 -23.55 -3.35
N LEU A 7 1.53 -23.35 -4.63
CA LEU A 7 2.22 -22.17 -5.13
C LEU A 7 1.25 -21.03 -5.51
N LEU A 8 -0.07 -21.24 -5.40
CA LEU A 8 -1.09 -20.24 -5.71
C LEU A 8 -1.61 -19.56 -4.43
N VAL A 9 -1.81 -18.25 -4.53
CA VAL A 9 -2.29 -17.39 -3.44
C VAL A 9 -3.43 -16.53 -3.97
N PRO A 10 -4.66 -17.08 -4.11
CA PRO A 10 -5.82 -16.34 -4.60
C PRO A 10 -6.27 -15.25 -3.65
N ALA A 11 -7.00 -14.25 -4.19
CA ALA A 11 -7.51 -13.11 -3.46
C ALA A 11 -8.88 -13.40 -2.83
N ILE A 12 -9.09 -12.89 -1.62
CA ILE A 12 -10.37 -12.85 -0.91
C ILE A 12 -10.72 -11.38 -0.67
N HIS A 13 -11.79 -10.90 -1.31
CA HIS A 13 -12.26 -9.54 -1.20
C HIS A 13 -13.44 -9.43 -0.23
N TRP A 14 -13.40 -8.42 0.63
CA TRP A 14 -14.52 -7.98 1.43
C TRP A 14 -15.47 -7.11 0.60
N HIS A 15 -16.76 -7.34 0.74
CA HIS A 15 -17.82 -6.55 0.10
C HIS A 15 -18.68 -5.84 1.14
N ARG A 16 -18.98 -4.57 0.92
CA ARG A 16 -19.71 -3.74 1.88
C ARG A 16 -21.05 -4.34 2.30
N ASP A 17 -21.80 -4.87 1.33
CA ASP A 17 -23.17 -5.36 1.54
C ASP A 17 -23.26 -6.88 1.77
N GLY A 18 -22.15 -7.61 1.71
CA GLY A 18 -22.16 -9.08 1.80
C GLY A 18 -20.99 -9.69 2.58
N GLY A 19 -20.11 -8.87 3.11
CA GLY A 19 -18.93 -9.36 3.82
C GLY A 19 -18.05 -10.25 2.92
N PHE A 20 -17.62 -11.37 3.43
CA PHE A 20 -16.88 -12.39 2.67
C PHE A 20 -17.79 -13.41 1.95
N THR A 21 -19.12 -13.24 1.98
CA THR A 21 -20.04 -14.17 1.34
C THR A 21 -19.83 -14.28 -0.17
N PRO A 22 -19.62 -13.18 -0.93
CA PRO A 22 -19.34 -13.26 -2.37
C PRO A 22 -18.04 -14.00 -2.71
N ALA A 23 -17.06 -14.01 -1.80
CA ALA A 23 -15.78 -14.72 -1.99
C ALA A 23 -15.86 -16.24 -1.68
N ARG A 24 -16.98 -16.73 -1.15
CA ARG A 24 -17.14 -18.14 -0.75
C ARG A 24 -16.81 -19.14 -1.86
N PRO A 25 -17.26 -18.98 -3.12
CA PRO A 25 -16.92 -19.93 -4.17
C PRO A 25 -15.41 -20.06 -4.39
N VAL A 26 -14.68 -18.93 -4.36
CA VAL A 26 -13.21 -18.93 -4.49
C VAL A 26 -12.57 -19.62 -3.30
N ILE A 27 -13.01 -19.33 -2.06
CA ILE A 27 -12.49 -19.96 -0.84
C ILE A 27 -12.70 -21.48 -0.88
N GLU A 28 -13.92 -21.94 -1.22
CA GLU A 28 -14.24 -23.37 -1.29
C GLU A 28 -13.39 -24.09 -2.33
N ARG A 29 -13.27 -23.49 -3.53
CA ARG A 29 -12.45 -24.07 -4.60
C ARG A 29 -10.98 -24.10 -4.23
N ALA A 30 -10.44 -23.01 -3.69
CA ALA A 30 -9.04 -22.92 -3.29
C ALA A 30 -8.68 -23.95 -2.20
N LEU A 31 -9.54 -24.13 -1.20
CA LEU A 31 -9.35 -25.14 -0.16
C LEU A 31 -9.44 -26.57 -0.74
N ALA A 32 -10.34 -26.81 -1.70
CA ALA A 32 -10.50 -28.12 -2.33
C ALA A 32 -9.26 -28.52 -3.15
N VAL A 33 -8.60 -27.59 -3.85
CA VAL A 33 -7.38 -27.85 -4.62
C VAL A 33 -6.11 -27.83 -3.77
N GLY A 34 -6.15 -27.18 -2.59
CA GLY A 34 -5.06 -27.12 -1.63
C GLY A 34 -4.06 -26.02 -1.93
N VAL A 35 -4.54 -24.78 -2.13
CA VAL A 35 -3.66 -23.60 -2.31
C VAL A 35 -2.74 -23.35 -1.13
N GLY A 36 -1.64 -22.63 -1.36
CA GLY A 36 -0.63 -22.35 -0.35
C GLY A 36 -0.96 -21.19 0.58
N GLY A 37 -1.89 -20.35 0.21
CA GLY A 37 -2.26 -19.17 0.99
C GLY A 37 -3.41 -18.40 0.36
N PHE A 38 -3.68 -17.23 0.95
CA PHE A 38 -4.65 -16.26 0.44
C PHE A 38 -4.11 -14.84 0.64
N VAL A 39 -4.48 -13.92 -0.23
CA VAL A 39 -4.41 -12.49 0.09
C VAL A 39 -5.80 -12.00 0.45
N VAL A 40 -5.91 -11.24 1.55
CA VAL A 40 -7.19 -10.75 2.08
C VAL A 40 -7.25 -9.23 1.95
N TYR A 41 -8.26 -8.76 1.25
CA TYR A 41 -8.53 -7.36 1.03
C TYR A 41 -9.80 -6.91 1.74
N GLY A 42 -9.63 -5.97 2.66
CA GLY A 42 -10.70 -5.38 3.43
C GLY A 42 -11.28 -6.29 4.53
N GLY A 43 -12.25 -5.74 5.24
CA GLY A 43 -13.04 -6.45 6.25
C GLY A 43 -13.09 -5.77 7.60
N GLU A 44 -14.17 -6.00 8.31
CA GLU A 44 -14.24 -5.67 9.73
C GLU A 44 -13.51 -6.72 10.57
N THR A 45 -12.85 -6.30 11.63
CA THR A 45 -12.00 -7.20 12.47
C THR A 45 -12.74 -8.45 12.94
N ASP A 46 -14.04 -8.37 13.28
CA ASP A 46 -14.85 -9.55 13.70
C ASP A 46 -15.05 -10.55 12.55
N ALA A 47 -15.33 -10.05 11.35
CA ALA A 47 -15.51 -10.90 10.19
C ALA A 47 -14.19 -11.55 9.76
N VAL A 48 -13.08 -10.80 9.81
CA VAL A 48 -11.73 -11.32 9.54
C VAL A 48 -11.37 -12.43 10.53
N LEU A 49 -11.57 -12.20 11.82
CA LEU A 49 -11.33 -13.22 12.88
C LEU A 49 -12.17 -14.48 12.65
N THR A 50 -13.41 -14.32 12.20
CA THR A 50 -14.29 -15.46 11.88
C THR A 50 -13.77 -16.25 10.70
N LEU A 51 -13.39 -15.56 9.61
CA LEU A 51 -12.81 -16.17 8.42
C LEU A 51 -11.51 -16.91 8.75
N MET A 52 -10.59 -16.29 9.50
CA MET A 52 -9.30 -16.90 9.84
C MET A 52 -9.47 -18.17 10.71
N ARG A 53 -10.39 -18.15 11.67
CA ARG A 53 -10.72 -19.35 12.47
C ARG A 53 -11.29 -20.47 11.59
N GLU A 54 -12.11 -20.13 10.61
CA GLU A 54 -12.65 -21.11 9.66
C GLU A 54 -11.55 -21.72 8.79
N LEU A 55 -10.72 -20.88 8.13
CA LEU A 55 -9.63 -21.33 7.28
C LEU A 55 -8.68 -22.26 8.06
N ARG A 56 -8.31 -21.87 9.28
CA ARG A 56 -7.45 -22.69 10.15
C ARG A 56 -8.03 -24.07 10.49
N LYS A 57 -9.35 -24.16 10.73
CA LYS A 57 -10.01 -25.45 11.02
C LYS A 57 -10.09 -26.37 9.81
N ARG A 58 -10.09 -25.81 8.61
CA ARG A 58 -10.30 -26.54 7.34
C ARG A 58 -9.01 -26.98 6.67
N THR A 59 -7.86 -26.47 7.09
CA THR A 59 -6.56 -26.78 6.48
C THR A 59 -5.69 -27.60 7.43
N ARG A 60 -5.01 -28.60 6.86
CA ARG A 60 -4.04 -29.44 7.60
C ARG A 60 -2.63 -28.85 7.54
N THR A 61 -2.31 -28.08 6.51
CA THR A 61 -1.02 -27.43 6.32
C THR A 61 -1.14 -25.94 6.62
N PRO A 62 -0.14 -25.31 7.27
CA PRO A 62 -0.15 -23.90 7.52
C PRO A 62 -0.32 -23.07 6.21
N LEU A 63 -1.24 -22.13 6.21
CA LEU A 63 -1.45 -21.19 5.11
C LEU A 63 -0.60 -19.94 5.31
N LEU A 64 -0.16 -19.35 4.19
CA LEU A 64 0.32 -17.98 4.14
C LEU A 64 -0.88 -17.07 3.88
N ILE A 65 -1.23 -16.24 4.86
CA ILE A 65 -2.32 -15.26 4.74
C ILE A 65 -1.71 -13.88 4.66
N ALA A 66 -1.82 -13.28 3.50
CA ALA A 66 -1.22 -11.98 3.19
C ALA A 66 -2.24 -10.84 3.21
N SER A 67 -1.76 -9.61 3.38
CA SER A 67 -2.53 -8.39 3.15
C SER A 67 -1.61 -7.19 2.91
N ASP A 68 -2.11 -6.17 2.18
CA ASP A 68 -1.45 -4.89 2.01
C ASP A 68 -1.64 -4.01 3.24
N VAL A 69 -0.62 -4.00 4.10
CA VAL A 69 -0.64 -3.31 5.39
C VAL A 69 0.51 -2.31 5.52
N GLU A 70 0.77 -1.57 4.46
CA GLU A 70 1.83 -0.55 4.39
C GLU A 70 1.62 0.56 5.44
N ARG A 71 0.36 0.84 5.77
CA ARG A 71 -0.09 1.91 6.68
C ARG A 71 -0.84 1.32 7.90
N GLY A 72 -0.29 0.25 8.48
CA GLY A 72 -0.90 -0.46 9.61
C GLY A 72 -2.01 -1.42 9.21
N ALA A 73 -2.43 -2.27 10.14
CA ALA A 73 -3.51 -3.22 9.91
C ALA A 73 -4.84 -2.54 9.57
N GLY A 74 -5.05 -1.33 10.06
CA GLY A 74 -6.24 -0.51 9.79
C GLY A 74 -6.36 -0.01 8.34
N GLN A 75 -5.33 -0.19 7.51
CA GLN A 75 -5.43 0.05 6.08
C GLN A 75 -6.44 -0.90 5.43
N GLN A 76 -6.49 -2.14 5.87
CA GLN A 76 -7.35 -3.18 5.33
C GLN A 76 -8.50 -3.56 6.28
N PHE A 77 -8.25 -3.54 7.59
CA PHE A 77 -9.16 -4.12 8.57
C PHE A 77 -9.78 -3.04 9.45
N ALA A 78 -11.06 -2.74 9.21
CA ALA A 78 -11.81 -1.77 10.00
C ALA A 78 -11.87 -2.20 11.48
N GLY A 79 -11.52 -1.27 12.37
CA GLY A 79 -11.36 -1.54 13.81
C GLY A 79 -9.92 -1.89 14.22
N ALA A 80 -8.97 -1.98 13.29
CA ALA A 80 -7.54 -2.04 13.55
C ALA A 80 -6.88 -0.66 13.43
N THR A 81 -5.61 -0.57 13.85
CA THR A 81 -4.87 0.70 13.87
C THR A 81 -4.47 1.12 12.46
N GLY A 82 -4.99 2.27 12.01
CA GLY A 82 -4.47 2.99 10.84
C GLY A 82 -3.25 3.81 11.22
N LEU A 83 -2.24 3.78 10.38
CA LEU A 83 -0.98 4.53 10.54
C LEU A 83 -0.81 5.53 9.40
N PRO A 84 0.05 6.56 9.56
CA PRO A 84 0.40 7.46 8.47
C PRO A 84 1.07 6.71 7.30
N PRO A 85 1.05 7.28 6.08
CA PRO A 85 1.84 6.78 4.96
C PRO A 85 3.34 6.69 5.30
N LEU A 86 4.07 5.78 4.63
CA LEU A 86 5.49 5.57 4.89
C LEU A 86 6.32 6.84 4.68
N ALA A 87 6.00 7.67 3.68
CA ALA A 87 6.66 8.96 3.47
C ALA A 87 6.49 9.91 4.67
N ALA A 88 5.31 9.93 5.29
CA ALA A 88 5.07 10.73 6.48
C ALA A 88 5.88 10.24 7.69
N LEU A 89 6.01 8.93 7.86
CA LEU A 89 6.85 8.32 8.89
C LEU A 89 8.33 8.62 8.66
N ALA A 90 8.79 8.55 7.42
CA ALA A 90 10.17 8.89 7.04
C ALA A 90 10.45 10.39 7.30
N ALA A 91 9.55 11.28 6.89
CA ALA A 91 9.66 12.72 7.10
C ALA A 91 9.69 13.12 8.58
N LEU A 92 9.09 12.32 9.46
CA LEU A 92 9.15 12.52 10.91
C LEU A 92 10.56 12.36 11.48
N GLY A 93 11.46 11.60 10.80
CA GLY A 93 12.84 11.38 11.20
C GLY A 93 13.02 10.57 12.51
N ASP A 94 11.95 9.95 13.01
CA ASP A 94 11.91 9.23 14.28
C ASP A 94 11.95 7.70 14.02
N LEU A 95 13.15 7.11 14.14
CA LEU A 95 13.36 5.68 13.92
C LEU A 95 12.61 4.79 14.93
N ASP A 96 12.40 5.27 16.15
CA ASP A 96 11.67 4.51 17.17
C ASP A 96 10.16 4.51 16.88
N ALA A 97 9.64 5.62 16.35
CA ALA A 97 8.28 5.67 15.85
C ALA A 97 8.08 4.72 14.65
N LEU A 98 9.00 4.71 13.68
CA LEU A 98 8.96 3.78 12.55
C LEU A 98 9.05 2.31 13.01
N ARG A 99 9.99 1.99 13.90
CA ARG A 99 10.13 0.64 14.49
C ARG A 99 8.84 0.21 15.19
N ARG A 100 8.26 1.10 15.99
CA ARG A 100 7.02 0.80 16.70
C ARG A 100 5.84 0.66 15.74
N ALA A 101 5.76 1.45 14.68
CA ALA A 101 4.73 1.34 13.63
C ALA A 101 4.80 -0.03 12.94
N ALA A 102 5.98 -0.48 12.53
CA ALA A 102 6.19 -1.79 11.93
C ALA A 102 5.82 -2.95 12.88
N ARG A 103 6.26 -2.88 14.15
CA ARG A 103 5.89 -3.86 15.17
C ARG A 103 4.40 -3.91 15.42
N LEU A 104 3.75 -2.75 15.50
CA LEU A 104 2.31 -2.67 15.72
C LEU A 104 1.53 -3.25 14.55
N THR A 105 1.93 -2.92 13.32
CA THR A 105 1.36 -3.51 12.10
C THR A 105 1.43 -5.03 12.17
N ALA A 106 2.62 -5.59 12.42
CA ALA A 106 2.82 -7.03 12.48
C ALA A 106 2.05 -7.69 13.65
N LYS A 107 2.10 -7.10 14.85
CA LYS A 107 1.38 -7.59 16.03
C LYS A 107 -0.12 -7.68 15.79
N GLU A 108 -0.73 -6.62 15.22
CA GLU A 108 -2.17 -6.60 14.97
C GLU A 108 -2.56 -7.56 13.85
N THR A 109 -1.85 -7.57 12.72
CA THR A 109 -2.12 -8.51 11.64
C THR A 109 -2.02 -9.96 12.10
N ARG A 110 -0.98 -10.29 12.89
CA ARG A 110 -0.80 -11.63 13.43
C ARG A 110 -1.96 -12.04 14.35
N THR A 111 -2.41 -11.15 15.24
CA THR A 111 -3.53 -11.45 16.15
C THR A 111 -4.86 -11.54 15.41
N LEU A 112 -4.99 -10.92 14.23
CA LEU A 112 -6.13 -11.09 13.32
C LEU A 112 -6.04 -12.38 12.48
N GLY A 113 -4.90 -13.08 12.49
CA GLY A 113 -4.68 -14.32 11.73
C GLY A 113 -3.99 -14.13 10.40
N VAL A 114 -3.57 -12.91 10.07
CA VAL A 114 -2.74 -12.56 8.91
C VAL A 114 -1.27 -12.67 9.30
N ASN A 115 -0.49 -13.47 8.58
CA ASN A 115 0.89 -13.79 8.94
C ASN A 115 1.93 -13.36 7.89
N TRP A 116 1.49 -12.61 6.87
CA TRP A 116 2.33 -12.14 5.79
C TRP A 116 1.94 -10.71 5.40
N ALA A 117 2.81 -9.75 5.65
CA ALA A 117 2.63 -8.34 5.33
C ALA A 117 3.24 -8.01 3.97
N PHE A 118 2.45 -7.49 3.04
CA PHE A 118 2.96 -6.92 1.80
C PHE A 118 3.48 -5.50 2.05
N ALA A 119 4.52 -5.42 2.87
CA ALA A 119 5.25 -4.23 3.29
C ALA A 119 6.65 -4.61 3.80
N PRO A 120 7.65 -3.69 3.73
CA PRO A 120 7.56 -2.30 3.30
C PRO A 120 7.69 -2.12 1.79
N VAL A 121 7.27 -0.94 1.29
CA VAL A 121 7.65 -0.48 -0.04
C VAL A 121 9.11 -0.05 -0.01
N CYS A 122 9.92 -0.65 -0.89
CA CYS A 122 11.36 -0.38 -1.04
C CYS A 122 11.65 0.53 -2.23
N ASP A 123 10.63 0.78 -3.06
CA ASP A 123 10.74 1.67 -4.22
C ASP A 123 11.14 3.07 -3.78
N LEU A 124 12.14 3.63 -4.46
CA LEU A 124 12.57 5.00 -4.25
C LEU A 124 11.59 5.98 -4.93
N ASP A 125 11.39 7.14 -4.33
CA ASP A 125 10.56 8.20 -4.88
C ASP A 125 11.41 9.12 -5.77
N LEU A 126 11.82 8.63 -6.95
CA LEU A 126 12.80 9.28 -7.83
C LEU A 126 12.17 10.24 -8.83
N VAL A 127 10.99 9.93 -9.33
CA VAL A 127 10.33 10.67 -10.43
C VAL A 127 9.05 11.31 -9.92
N PRO A 128 8.93 12.66 -9.98
CA PRO A 128 7.73 13.36 -9.52
C PRO A 128 6.44 12.92 -10.23
N GLU A 129 6.56 12.45 -11.46
CA GLU A 129 5.45 11.97 -12.30
C GLU A 129 5.06 10.50 -12.02
N ASN A 130 5.71 9.83 -11.07
CA ASN A 130 5.41 8.45 -10.75
C ASN A 130 4.00 8.29 -10.15
N PRO A 131 3.08 7.55 -10.82
CA PRO A 131 1.68 7.48 -10.41
C PRO A 131 1.39 6.44 -9.32
N ILE A 132 2.42 5.69 -8.85
CA ILE A 132 2.25 4.52 -7.96
C ILE A 132 2.95 4.69 -6.62
N VAL A 133 4.15 5.26 -6.59
CA VAL A 133 5.06 5.24 -5.44
C VAL A 133 4.73 6.35 -4.44
N GLY A 134 5.08 7.59 -4.72
CA GLY A 134 4.77 8.79 -3.92
C GLY A 134 4.79 8.57 -2.41
N THR A 135 3.66 8.82 -1.75
CA THR A 135 3.54 8.70 -0.27
C THR A 135 3.71 7.27 0.27
N ARG A 136 3.73 6.26 -0.60
CA ARG A 136 4.04 4.86 -0.23
C ARG A 136 5.53 4.63 0.00
N SER A 137 6.42 5.43 -0.61
CA SER A 137 7.86 5.33 -0.44
C SER A 137 8.35 5.87 0.90
N LEU A 138 9.49 5.37 1.34
CA LEU A 138 10.24 5.92 2.48
C LEU A 138 11.17 7.08 2.09
N GLY A 139 11.22 7.46 0.80
CA GLY A 139 11.99 8.60 0.28
C GLY A 139 12.71 8.32 -1.03
N SER A 140 13.56 9.27 -1.45
CA SER A 140 14.32 9.23 -2.69
C SER A 140 15.80 8.91 -2.52
N ASP A 141 16.36 9.08 -1.32
CA ASP A 141 17.78 8.77 -1.05
C ASP A 141 17.94 7.26 -0.78
N PRO A 142 18.69 6.52 -1.62
CA PRO A 142 18.79 5.07 -1.49
C PRO A 142 19.41 4.60 -0.16
N VAL A 143 20.34 5.38 0.41
CA VAL A 143 21.01 5.02 1.68
C VAL A 143 20.07 5.25 2.86
N VAL A 144 19.32 6.35 2.85
CA VAL A 144 18.31 6.64 3.88
C VAL A 144 17.20 5.60 3.82
N VAL A 145 16.65 5.33 2.64
CA VAL A 145 15.58 4.32 2.45
C VAL A 145 16.06 2.93 2.88
N ALA A 146 17.28 2.52 2.52
CA ALA A 146 17.87 1.26 2.94
C ALA A 146 17.89 1.10 4.47
N LYS A 147 18.27 2.17 5.21
CA LYS A 147 18.25 2.17 6.67
C LYS A 147 16.82 2.00 7.22
N LEU A 148 15.84 2.72 6.66
CA LEU A 148 14.46 2.70 7.11
C LEU A 148 13.79 1.34 6.80
N VAL A 149 14.04 0.78 5.62
CA VAL A 149 13.60 -0.56 5.21
C VAL A 149 14.10 -1.63 6.18
N ARG A 150 15.40 -1.61 6.53
CA ARG A 150 15.99 -2.54 7.52
C ARG A 150 15.24 -2.47 8.85
N VAL A 151 15.03 -1.26 9.40
CA VAL A 151 14.33 -1.05 10.67
C VAL A 151 12.91 -1.62 10.61
N TRP A 152 12.21 -1.39 9.51
CA TRP A 152 10.84 -1.86 9.32
C TRP A 152 10.77 -3.40 9.28
N ILE A 153 11.63 -4.04 8.46
CA ILE A 153 11.66 -5.50 8.27
C ILE A 153 12.01 -6.21 9.57
N GLU A 154 13.09 -5.78 10.24
CA GLU A 154 13.52 -6.37 11.52
C GLU A 154 12.40 -6.29 12.57
N ALA A 155 11.73 -5.14 12.67
CA ALA A 155 10.65 -4.93 13.63
C ALA A 155 9.39 -5.77 13.31
N CYS A 156 9.02 -5.87 12.03
CA CYS A 156 7.88 -6.68 11.58
C CYS A 156 8.14 -8.17 11.83
N GLN A 157 9.29 -8.69 11.41
CA GLN A 157 9.60 -10.11 11.51
C GLN A 157 9.86 -10.56 12.96
N ALA A 158 10.30 -9.66 13.83
CA ALA A 158 10.40 -9.94 15.27
C ALA A 158 9.05 -10.30 15.92
N GLU A 159 7.94 -9.89 15.33
CA GLU A 159 6.58 -10.25 15.78
C GLU A 159 6.05 -11.56 15.11
N GLY A 160 6.85 -12.24 14.29
CA GLY A 160 6.49 -13.51 13.64
C GLY A 160 5.58 -13.34 12.41
N VAL A 161 5.66 -12.21 11.73
CA VAL A 161 4.97 -11.94 10.46
C VAL A 161 6.01 -11.79 9.34
N LEU A 162 5.78 -12.43 8.20
CA LEU A 162 6.64 -12.24 7.04
C LEU A 162 6.53 -10.81 6.53
N ALA A 163 7.67 -10.14 6.38
CA ALA A 163 7.77 -8.89 5.65
C ALA A 163 8.00 -9.16 4.15
N THR A 164 7.55 -8.23 3.31
CA THR A 164 7.74 -8.28 1.84
C THR A 164 8.35 -6.98 1.35
N ALA A 165 9.58 -7.04 0.84
CA ALA A 165 10.20 -5.93 0.12
C ALA A 165 9.62 -5.84 -1.30
N LYS A 166 9.09 -4.67 -1.70
CA LYS A 166 8.38 -4.50 -2.97
C LYS A 166 8.63 -3.12 -3.59
N HIS A 167 8.64 -3.02 -4.92
CA HIS A 167 8.45 -4.01 -5.97
C HIS A 167 9.76 -4.20 -6.75
N PHE A 168 10.40 -5.35 -6.62
CA PHE A 168 11.73 -5.62 -7.16
C PHE A 168 11.77 -5.63 -8.70
N PRO A 169 12.79 -5.02 -9.36
CA PRO A 169 13.99 -4.39 -8.80
C PRO A 169 13.85 -2.89 -8.45
N GLY A 170 12.65 -2.30 -8.53
CA GLY A 170 12.33 -0.94 -8.15
C GLY A 170 11.34 -0.28 -9.11
N HIS A 171 10.20 0.18 -8.60
CA HIS A 171 9.13 0.82 -9.38
C HIS A 171 9.25 2.36 -9.41
N GLY A 172 10.31 2.91 -8.78
CA GLY A 172 10.42 4.35 -8.50
C GLY A 172 10.67 5.26 -9.70
N ARG A 173 11.15 4.70 -10.83
CA ARG A 173 11.46 5.45 -12.07
C ARG A 173 10.34 5.43 -13.09
N THR A 174 9.24 4.71 -12.85
CA THR A 174 8.16 4.59 -13.83
C THR A 174 7.32 5.86 -13.89
N THR A 175 6.85 6.21 -15.09
CA THR A 175 5.90 7.29 -15.34
C THR A 175 4.52 6.78 -15.76
N ALA A 176 4.34 5.47 -15.77
CA ALA A 176 3.09 4.78 -16.08
C ALA A 176 2.67 3.84 -14.95
N ASP A 177 1.38 3.56 -14.86
CA ASP A 177 0.78 2.70 -13.86
C ASP A 177 0.75 1.24 -14.36
N SER A 178 1.43 0.33 -13.66
CA SER A 178 1.48 -1.10 -13.96
C SER A 178 0.11 -1.81 -13.86
N HIS A 179 -0.89 -1.19 -13.23
CA HIS A 179 -2.27 -1.67 -13.26
C HIS A 179 -2.95 -1.48 -14.62
N THR A 180 -2.42 -0.58 -15.47
CA THR A 180 -3.06 -0.20 -16.76
C THR A 180 -2.23 -0.54 -17.98
N VAL A 181 -0.90 -0.57 -17.88
CA VAL A 181 0.06 -0.88 -18.98
C VAL A 181 1.29 -1.54 -18.41
N LEU A 182 2.18 -2.07 -19.25
CA LEU A 182 3.54 -2.47 -18.86
C LEU A 182 4.45 -1.23 -18.85
N PRO A 183 4.85 -0.70 -17.67
CA PRO A 183 5.80 0.40 -17.62
C PRO A 183 7.20 -0.07 -18.05
N ARG A 184 7.99 0.87 -18.57
CA ARG A 184 9.37 0.64 -18.97
C ARG A 184 10.29 1.62 -18.22
N VAL A 185 11.43 1.11 -17.74
CA VAL A 185 12.48 1.89 -17.09
C VAL A 185 13.74 1.81 -17.96
N ASP A 186 14.15 2.95 -18.53
CA ASP A 186 15.31 3.06 -19.44
C ASP A 186 16.62 3.45 -18.72
N ALA A 187 16.69 3.30 -17.41
CA ALA A 187 17.93 3.47 -16.63
C ALA A 187 18.96 2.38 -16.98
N THR A 188 20.23 2.72 -16.90
CA THR A 188 21.34 1.79 -17.11
C THR A 188 21.44 0.77 -15.98
N ASP A 189 22.13 -0.36 -16.21
CA ASP A 189 22.38 -1.38 -15.17
C ASP A 189 23.12 -0.78 -13.96
N ASP A 190 24.12 0.08 -14.18
CA ASP A 190 24.88 0.76 -13.11
C ASP A 190 23.95 1.68 -12.29
N GLU A 191 23.12 2.51 -12.95
CA GLU A 191 22.15 3.38 -12.25
C GLU A 191 21.19 2.58 -11.39
N LEU A 192 20.66 1.46 -11.89
CA LEU A 192 19.75 0.61 -11.14
C LEU A 192 20.46 -0.03 -9.92
N ARG A 193 21.69 -0.52 -10.09
CA ARG A 193 22.47 -1.18 -9.01
C ARG A 193 22.93 -0.20 -7.94
N GLU A 194 23.28 1.03 -8.33
CA GLU A 194 23.79 2.08 -7.44
C GLU A 194 22.67 2.88 -6.75
N SER A 195 21.42 2.68 -7.15
CA SER A 195 20.26 3.40 -6.61
C SER A 195 19.13 2.44 -6.24
N ASP A 196 18.33 2.01 -7.22
CA ASP A 196 17.05 1.33 -7.02
C ASP A 196 17.18 -0.01 -6.27
N VAL A 197 18.27 -0.74 -6.49
CA VAL A 197 18.54 -2.05 -5.87
C VAL A 197 19.07 -1.94 -4.43
N ILE A 198 19.61 -0.76 -4.02
CA ILE A 198 20.20 -0.59 -2.68
C ILE A 198 19.21 -0.90 -1.54
N PRO A 199 17.95 -0.41 -1.54
CA PRO A 199 16.98 -0.76 -0.51
C PRO A 199 16.68 -2.26 -0.45
N PHE A 200 16.64 -2.95 -1.60
CA PHE A 200 16.41 -4.40 -1.66
C PHE A 200 17.60 -5.19 -1.11
N ARG A 201 18.83 -4.75 -1.38
CA ARG A 201 20.04 -5.33 -0.75
C ARG A 201 19.95 -5.22 0.76
N ALA A 202 19.60 -4.04 1.28
CA ALA A 202 19.43 -3.84 2.72
C ALA A 202 18.28 -4.69 3.30
N ALA A 203 17.20 -4.90 2.54
CA ALA A 203 16.12 -5.82 2.92
C ALA A 203 16.61 -7.27 3.01
N ILE A 204 17.43 -7.73 2.05
CA ILE A 204 18.05 -9.06 2.04
C ILE A 204 18.98 -9.22 3.24
N ASP A 205 19.84 -8.24 3.51
CA ASP A 205 20.76 -8.23 4.66
C ASP A 205 20.00 -8.21 6.00
N ALA A 206 18.79 -7.65 6.05
CA ALA A 206 17.88 -7.70 7.19
C ALA A 206 17.15 -9.05 7.31
N GLY A 207 17.36 -9.99 6.40
CA GLY A 207 16.73 -11.31 6.40
C GLY A 207 15.26 -11.28 5.99
N VAL A 208 14.88 -10.42 5.04
CA VAL A 208 13.50 -10.33 4.56
C VAL A 208 12.99 -11.69 4.08
N ALA A 209 11.81 -12.07 4.53
CA ALA A 209 11.21 -13.37 4.24
C ALA A 209 10.71 -13.48 2.78
N SER A 210 10.23 -12.36 2.23
CA SER A 210 9.62 -12.33 0.90
C SER A 210 10.04 -11.08 0.12
N ILE A 211 10.21 -11.25 -1.19
CA ILE A 211 10.38 -10.15 -2.16
C ILE A 211 9.27 -10.29 -3.21
N MET A 212 8.55 -9.20 -3.46
CA MET A 212 7.53 -9.11 -4.51
C MET A 212 8.13 -8.46 -5.76
N THR A 213 7.91 -9.10 -6.92
CA THR A 213 8.43 -8.63 -8.21
C THR A 213 7.54 -7.56 -8.83
N ALA A 214 8.13 -6.63 -9.58
CA ALA A 214 7.41 -5.60 -10.32
C ALA A 214 6.96 -6.09 -11.70
N HIS A 215 5.75 -5.69 -12.12
CA HIS A 215 5.33 -5.82 -13.52
C HIS A 215 5.81 -4.60 -14.32
N VAL A 216 7.13 -4.50 -14.46
CA VAL A 216 7.87 -3.41 -15.11
C VAL A 216 8.98 -4.00 -15.95
N ALA A 217 9.18 -3.48 -17.17
CA ALA A 217 10.27 -3.87 -18.05
C ALA A 217 11.54 -3.05 -17.77
N PHE A 218 12.70 -3.73 -17.69
CA PHE A 218 14.03 -3.13 -17.47
C PHE A 218 14.99 -3.61 -18.56
N PRO A 219 15.03 -2.98 -19.73
CA PRO A 219 15.82 -3.45 -20.86
C PRO A 219 17.33 -3.52 -20.62
N ALA A 220 17.85 -2.73 -19.69
CA ALA A 220 19.26 -2.82 -19.28
C ALA A 220 19.59 -4.10 -18.49
N LEU A 221 18.59 -4.69 -17.82
CA LEU A 221 18.73 -5.95 -17.07
C LEU A 221 18.26 -7.16 -17.88
N ASP A 222 17.26 -6.97 -18.74
CA ASP A 222 16.72 -7.99 -19.62
C ASP A 222 16.30 -7.37 -20.98
N PRO A 223 17.12 -7.54 -22.04
CA PRO A 223 16.84 -6.96 -23.36
C PRO A 223 15.57 -7.48 -24.04
N SER A 224 14.96 -8.57 -23.55
CA SER A 224 13.70 -9.10 -24.12
C SER A 224 12.53 -8.15 -23.96
N GLY A 225 12.59 -7.22 -22.99
CA GLY A 225 11.50 -6.31 -22.63
C GLY A 225 10.38 -6.97 -21.84
N ALA A 226 10.57 -8.19 -21.37
CA ALA A 226 9.62 -8.86 -20.47
C ALA A 226 9.53 -8.12 -19.12
N PRO A 227 8.38 -8.15 -18.43
CA PRO A 227 8.27 -7.63 -17.07
C PRO A 227 9.24 -8.40 -16.15
N ALA A 228 9.79 -7.71 -15.13
CA ALA A 228 10.74 -8.31 -14.18
C ALA A 228 10.21 -9.61 -13.58
N THR A 229 8.90 -9.71 -13.36
CA THR A 229 8.21 -10.92 -12.90
C THR A 229 8.45 -12.15 -13.80
N CYS A 230 8.59 -11.94 -15.12
CA CYS A 230 8.81 -12.99 -16.11
C CYS A 230 10.26 -13.09 -16.59
N SER A 231 11.17 -12.27 -16.04
CA SER A 231 12.56 -12.22 -16.45
C SER A 231 13.44 -13.14 -15.61
N ARG A 232 14.02 -14.16 -16.29
CA ARG A 232 14.99 -15.05 -15.66
C ARG A 232 16.28 -14.31 -15.27
N ASP A 233 16.72 -13.35 -16.09
CA ASP A 233 17.92 -12.57 -15.84
C ASP A 233 17.78 -11.71 -14.58
N ILE A 234 16.59 -11.15 -14.37
CA ILE A 234 16.31 -10.36 -13.17
C ILE A 234 16.13 -11.27 -11.95
N ILE A 235 15.33 -12.34 -12.03
CA ILE A 235 15.05 -13.17 -10.85
C ILE A 235 16.19 -14.11 -10.53
N GLN A 236 16.68 -14.90 -11.46
CA GLN A 236 17.76 -15.85 -11.20
C GLN A 236 19.14 -15.17 -11.25
N GLY A 237 19.37 -14.28 -12.22
CA GLY A 237 20.64 -13.56 -12.39
C GLY A 237 20.88 -12.53 -11.28
N LEU A 238 20.04 -11.50 -11.24
CA LEU A 238 20.23 -10.42 -10.29
C LEU A 238 19.82 -10.82 -8.86
N LEU A 239 18.58 -11.25 -8.63
CA LEU A 239 18.07 -11.46 -7.27
C LEU A 239 18.66 -12.70 -6.60
N ARG A 240 18.59 -13.87 -7.25
CA ARG A 240 19.05 -15.12 -6.64
C ARG A 240 20.56 -15.22 -6.59
N THR A 241 21.25 -14.90 -7.71
CA THR A 241 22.71 -15.10 -7.82
C THR A 241 23.49 -13.91 -7.33
N ALA A 242 23.30 -12.71 -7.91
CA ALA A 242 24.12 -11.54 -7.58
C ALA A 242 23.82 -10.99 -6.19
N LEU A 243 22.55 -10.98 -5.76
CA LEU A 243 22.14 -10.53 -4.42
C LEU A 243 22.05 -11.68 -3.39
N ASN A 244 22.27 -12.95 -3.81
CA ASN A 244 22.29 -14.14 -2.96
C ASN A 244 21.01 -14.32 -2.12
N TYR A 245 19.83 -14.06 -2.71
CA TYR A 245 18.56 -14.15 -1.99
C TYR A 245 17.97 -15.57 -2.03
N ASP A 246 17.68 -16.15 -0.86
CA ASP A 246 17.07 -17.49 -0.73
C ASP A 246 15.69 -17.50 -0.04
N GLY A 247 15.08 -16.33 0.17
CA GLY A 247 13.70 -16.22 0.65
C GLY A 247 12.66 -16.47 -0.43
N LEU A 248 11.38 -16.20 -0.12
CA LEU A 248 10.26 -16.30 -1.07
C LEU A 248 10.32 -15.18 -2.11
N VAL A 249 10.10 -15.54 -3.36
CA VAL A 249 9.81 -14.58 -4.44
C VAL A 249 8.36 -14.77 -4.86
N VAL A 250 7.58 -13.72 -4.70
CA VAL A 250 6.15 -13.70 -5.06
C VAL A 250 5.93 -12.70 -6.19
N THR A 251 5.04 -13.01 -7.12
CA THR A 251 4.62 -12.05 -8.14
C THR A 251 3.82 -10.92 -7.50
N ASP A 252 3.73 -9.75 -8.13
CA ASP A 252 2.57 -8.90 -7.93
C ASP A 252 1.32 -9.59 -8.52
N ALA A 253 0.14 -8.99 -8.38
CA ALA A 253 -1.11 -9.62 -8.81
C ALA A 253 -1.07 -9.92 -10.32
N VAL A 254 -1.17 -11.21 -10.70
CA VAL A 254 -1.01 -11.63 -12.10
C VAL A 254 -2.13 -11.17 -13.03
N GLY A 255 -3.24 -10.68 -12.48
CA GLY A 255 -4.32 -10.04 -13.25
C GLY A 255 -4.07 -8.58 -13.65
N MET A 256 -2.93 -7.98 -13.28
CA MET A 256 -2.59 -6.60 -13.65
C MET A 256 -2.19 -6.50 -15.13
N ALA A 257 -2.55 -5.37 -15.78
CA ALA A 257 -2.29 -5.17 -17.21
C ALA A 257 -0.80 -5.22 -17.56
N GLY A 258 0.09 -4.73 -16.69
CA GLY A 258 1.54 -4.83 -16.87
C GLY A 258 2.07 -6.28 -16.92
N MET A 259 1.31 -7.24 -16.38
CA MET A 259 1.62 -8.66 -16.50
C MET A 259 1.03 -9.27 -17.79
N LEU A 260 -0.13 -8.77 -18.22
CA LEU A 260 -0.94 -9.37 -19.27
C LEU A 260 -0.59 -8.86 -20.67
N GLU A 261 0.41 -7.99 -20.83
CA GLU A 261 0.80 -7.48 -22.15
C GLU A 261 1.34 -8.62 -23.03
N GLY A 262 0.55 -9.00 -24.03
CA GLY A 262 0.88 -10.07 -24.98
C GLY A 262 0.73 -11.50 -24.44
N THR A 263 0.13 -11.69 -23.26
CA THR A 263 -0.07 -13.03 -22.66
C THR A 263 -1.41 -13.13 -21.92
N THR A 264 -1.81 -14.33 -21.57
CA THR A 264 -2.95 -14.58 -20.68
C THR A 264 -2.48 -14.77 -19.23
N GLU A 265 -3.37 -14.61 -18.28
CA GLU A 265 -3.05 -14.82 -16.84
C GLU A 265 -2.46 -16.21 -16.55
N PRO A 266 -3.02 -17.34 -17.06
CA PRO A 266 -2.43 -18.66 -16.85
C PRO A 266 -1.04 -18.81 -17.47
N GLU A 267 -0.81 -18.26 -18.68
CA GLU A 267 0.50 -18.26 -19.34
C GLU A 267 1.51 -17.42 -18.57
N GLY A 268 1.11 -16.21 -18.12
CA GLY A 268 1.92 -15.34 -17.29
C GLY A 268 2.34 -16.02 -15.99
N ALA A 269 1.45 -16.77 -15.34
CA ALA A 269 1.79 -17.57 -14.16
C ALA A 269 2.85 -18.64 -14.45
N VAL A 270 2.79 -19.32 -15.61
CA VAL A 270 3.82 -20.27 -16.07
C VAL A 270 5.15 -19.55 -16.27
N LEU A 271 5.15 -18.41 -16.99
CA LEU A 271 6.36 -17.60 -17.25
C LEU A 271 7.02 -17.12 -15.95
N ALA A 272 6.22 -16.64 -14.98
CA ALA A 272 6.72 -16.19 -13.69
C ALA A 272 7.40 -17.32 -12.89
N LEU A 273 6.78 -18.51 -12.82
CA LEU A 273 7.42 -19.67 -12.19
C LEU A 273 8.67 -20.11 -12.95
N ALA A 274 8.65 -20.11 -14.29
CA ALA A 274 9.82 -20.45 -15.11
C ALA A 274 10.98 -19.46 -14.91
N ALA A 275 10.67 -18.18 -14.72
CA ALA A 275 11.65 -17.15 -14.41
C ALA A 275 12.27 -17.32 -13.00
N GLY A 276 11.56 -17.95 -12.07
CA GLY A 276 12.08 -18.24 -10.73
C GLY A 276 11.27 -17.67 -9.56
N CYS A 277 10.09 -17.12 -9.81
CA CYS A 277 9.12 -16.85 -8.74
C CYS A 277 8.74 -18.14 -8.02
N ASP A 278 8.45 -18.05 -6.73
CA ASP A 278 8.01 -19.19 -5.92
C ASP A 278 6.48 -19.23 -5.78
N LEU A 279 5.83 -18.08 -5.76
CA LEU A 279 4.38 -17.96 -5.53
C LEU A 279 3.73 -17.04 -6.55
N ILE A 280 2.52 -17.40 -6.96
CA ILE A 280 1.66 -16.66 -7.88
C ILE A 280 0.54 -15.97 -7.07
N LEU A 281 0.48 -14.64 -7.12
CA LEU A 281 -0.47 -13.84 -6.38
C LEU A 281 -1.71 -13.51 -7.22
N GLY A 282 -2.89 -13.69 -6.63
CA GLY A 282 -4.14 -13.17 -7.13
C GLY A 282 -4.63 -13.75 -8.45
N PRO A 283 -4.44 -15.07 -8.75
CA PRO A 283 -5.03 -15.64 -9.97
C PRO A 283 -6.56 -15.51 -9.90
N THR A 284 -7.17 -14.95 -10.96
CA THR A 284 -8.62 -14.73 -11.05
C THR A 284 -9.34 -16.00 -11.53
N ASP A 285 -8.73 -16.76 -12.45
CA ASP A 285 -9.16 -18.09 -12.85
C ASP A 285 -8.20 -19.15 -12.28
N LEU A 286 -8.53 -19.61 -11.07
CA LEU A 286 -7.71 -20.59 -10.34
C LEU A 286 -7.60 -21.92 -11.08
N ASP A 287 -8.67 -22.37 -11.75
CA ASP A 287 -8.69 -23.66 -12.44
C ASP A 287 -7.88 -23.61 -13.73
N ALA A 288 -8.03 -22.57 -14.53
CA ALA A 288 -7.24 -22.38 -15.75
C ALA A 288 -5.74 -22.25 -15.42
N THR A 289 -5.41 -21.46 -14.38
CA THR A 289 -4.03 -21.29 -13.92
C THR A 289 -3.43 -22.62 -13.45
N LEU A 290 -4.15 -23.35 -12.61
CA LEU A 290 -3.70 -24.66 -12.12
C LEU A 290 -3.50 -25.66 -13.28
N ALA A 291 -4.39 -25.69 -14.27
CA ALA A 291 -4.28 -26.55 -15.43
C ALA A 291 -3.08 -26.18 -16.31
N ALA A 292 -2.82 -24.88 -16.50
CA ALA A 292 -1.65 -24.42 -17.27
C ALA A 292 -0.34 -24.79 -16.57
N LEU A 293 -0.24 -24.59 -15.25
CA LEU A 293 0.94 -24.98 -14.47
C LEU A 293 1.17 -26.50 -14.48
N ALA A 294 0.12 -27.31 -14.38
CA ALA A 294 0.23 -28.77 -14.44
C ALA A 294 0.77 -29.21 -15.80
N ARG A 295 0.19 -28.69 -16.89
CA ARG A 295 0.69 -28.99 -18.26
C ARG A 295 2.14 -28.57 -18.44
N ALA A 296 2.52 -27.40 -17.96
CA ALA A 296 3.89 -26.89 -18.08
C ALA A 296 4.91 -27.78 -17.36
N VAL A 297 4.53 -28.46 -16.27
CA VAL A 297 5.37 -29.48 -15.61
C VAL A 297 5.44 -30.74 -16.45
N ASP A 298 4.33 -31.25 -16.99
CA ASP A 298 4.26 -32.46 -17.80
C ASP A 298 5.03 -32.27 -19.13
N GLU A 299 4.99 -31.11 -19.72
CA GLU A 299 5.69 -30.72 -20.95
C GLU A 299 7.16 -30.29 -20.71
N HIS A 300 7.64 -30.33 -19.46
CA HIS A 300 9.00 -29.93 -19.07
C HIS A 300 9.33 -28.42 -19.33
N VAL A 301 8.33 -27.58 -19.50
CA VAL A 301 8.49 -26.11 -19.54
C VAL A 301 8.87 -25.60 -18.16
N LEU A 302 8.25 -26.16 -17.10
CA LEU A 302 8.65 -25.92 -15.71
C LEU A 302 9.56 -27.05 -15.22
N ASP A 303 10.74 -26.67 -14.70
CA ASP A 303 11.65 -27.61 -14.05
C ASP A 303 11.02 -28.14 -12.74
N ALA A 304 10.76 -29.45 -12.68
CA ALA A 304 10.19 -30.09 -11.51
C ALA A 304 11.03 -29.84 -10.22
N GLN A 305 12.36 -29.74 -10.34
CA GLN A 305 13.22 -29.43 -9.19
C GLN A 305 13.02 -28.00 -8.70
N GLN A 306 12.79 -27.04 -9.62
CA GLN A 306 12.47 -25.68 -9.25
C GLN A 306 11.13 -25.62 -8.51
N VAL A 307 10.08 -26.28 -9.02
CA VAL A 307 8.79 -26.41 -8.34
C VAL A 307 8.97 -26.98 -6.93
N GLN A 308 9.80 -28.04 -6.77
CA GLN A 308 10.08 -28.61 -5.45
C GLN A 308 10.86 -27.63 -4.53
N ARG A 309 11.75 -26.81 -5.06
CA ARG A 309 12.42 -25.75 -4.27
C ARG A 309 11.42 -24.71 -3.78
N SER A 310 10.51 -24.25 -4.63
CA SER A 310 9.45 -23.28 -4.28
C SER A 310 8.49 -23.84 -3.23
N LEU A 311 8.06 -25.09 -3.36
CA LEU A 311 7.25 -25.78 -2.34
C LEU A 311 7.97 -25.85 -0.98
N ARG A 312 9.27 -26.18 -0.96
CA ARG A 312 10.05 -26.21 0.28
C ARG A 312 10.16 -24.82 0.92
N ARG A 313 10.44 -23.75 0.14
CA ARG A 313 10.49 -22.37 0.64
C ARG A 313 9.15 -21.95 1.22
N ARG A 314 8.06 -22.16 0.47
CA ARG A 314 6.70 -21.85 0.93
C ARG A 314 6.38 -22.55 2.25
N ARG A 315 6.62 -23.86 2.35
CA ARG A 315 6.32 -24.65 3.57
C ARG A 315 7.17 -24.20 4.76
N LYS A 316 8.48 -23.94 4.55
CA LYS A 316 9.38 -23.39 5.57
C LYS A 316 8.83 -22.10 6.15
N TRP A 317 8.47 -21.14 5.31
CA TRP A 317 8.00 -19.84 5.75
C TRP A 317 6.58 -19.88 6.34
N ALA A 318 5.70 -20.69 5.82
CA ALA A 318 4.37 -20.90 6.40
C ALA A 318 4.44 -21.53 7.80
N GLN A 319 5.39 -22.43 8.04
CA GLN A 319 5.65 -22.99 9.35
C GLN A 319 6.25 -21.95 10.32
N TRP A 320 7.20 -21.14 9.83
CA TRP A 320 7.83 -20.08 10.61
C TRP A 320 6.81 -19.03 11.09
N ALA A 321 5.91 -18.60 10.22
CA ALA A 321 4.89 -17.59 10.50
C ALA A 321 3.57 -18.17 11.01
N SER A 322 3.58 -19.34 11.60
CA SER A 322 2.36 -19.94 12.15
C SER A 322 1.66 -18.96 13.09
N PRO A 323 0.37 -18.67 12.88
CA PRO A 323 -0.35 -17.70 13.69
C PRO A 323 -0.50 -18.18 15.14
N PRO A 324 -0.71 -17.27 16.10
CA PRO A 324 -0.93 -17.65 17.49
C PRO A 324 -2.24 -18.45 17.63
N ASP A 325 -2.37 -19.19 18.72
CA ASP A 325 -3.61 -19.90 19.04
C ASP A 325 -4.75 -18.96 19.44
N ASP A 326 -4.41 -17.77 19.92
CA ASP A 326 -5.36 -16.76 20.40
C ASP A 326 -5.50 -15.62 19.39
N PHE A 327 -6.52 -15.72 18.55
CA PHE A 327 -6.94 -14.64 17.65
C PHE A 327 -7.77 -13.60 18.40
N ARG A 328 -7.34 -12.34 18.35
CA ARG A 328 -7.98 -11.24 19.08
C ARG A 328 -7.95 -9.91 18.35
N LYS A 329 -8.84 -9.02 18.74
CA LYS A 329 -8.87 -7.63 18.25
C LYS A 329 -7.68 -6.81 18.74
N PRO A 330 -7.32 -5.75 18.00
CA PRO A 330 -6.38 -4.72 18.44
C PRO A 330 -6.76 -4.12 19.79
N SER A 331 -5.76 -3.70 20.56
CA SER A 331 -6.00 -3.07 21.85
C SER A 331 -6.32 -1.58 21.71
N ALA A 332 -7.14 -1.05 22.64
CA ALA A 332 -7.43 0.39 22.67
C ALA A 332 -6.15 1.25 22.85
N ALA A 333 -5.15 0.75 23.56
CA ALA A 333 -3.87 1.44 23.75
C ALA A 333 -3.06 1.52 22.45
N ASP A 334 -3.08 0.47 21.64
CA ASP A 334 -2.42 0.43 20.33
C ASP A 334 -3.10 1.40 19.35
N ILE A 335 -4.44 1.38 19.31
CA ILE A 335 -5.22 2.34 18.50
C ILE A 335 -4.94 3.79 18.94
N ALA A 336 -4.94 4.07 20.25
CA ALA A 336 -4.65 5.40 20.77
C ALA A 336 -3.23 5.87 20.39
N TRP A 337 -2.25 4.97 20.40
CA TRP A 337 -0.90 5.31 19.94
C TRP A 337 -0.86 5.63 18.43
N GLY A 338 -1.57 4.88 17.59
CA GLY A 338 -1.71 5.17 16.16
C GLY A 338 -2.30 6.57 15.92
N VAL A 339 -3.34 6.94 16.69
CA VAL A 339 -3.92 8.28 16.66
C VAL A 339 -2.89 9.36 17.02
N GLN A 340 -2.10 9.16 18.08
CA GLN A 340 -1.04 10.11 18.45
C GLN A 340 0.03 10.22 17.36
N LEU A 341 0.37 9.13 16.70
CA LEU A 341 1.34 9.14 15.60
C LEU A 341 0.80 9.89 14.38
N THR A 342 -0.49 9.73 14.03
CA THR A 342 -1.11 10.49 12.93
C THR A 342 -1.12 12.01 13.23
N ASP A 343 -1.29 12.40 14.49
CA ASP A 343 -1.24 13.81 14.87
C ASP A 343 0.15 14.44 14.67
N ARG A 344 1.20 13.67 14.91
CA ARG A 344 2.60 14.13 14.79
C ARG A 344 3.02 14.44 13.35
N VAL A 345 2.40 13.84 12.36
CA VAL A 345 2.79 14.02 10.95
C VAL A 345 2.04 15.14 10.25
N VAL A 346 0.92 15.61 10.78
CA VAL A 346 0.21 16.77 10.22
C VAL A 346 1.00 18.05 10.51
N HIS A 347 1.41 18.75 9.45
CA HIS A 347 2.28 19.91 9.59
C HIS A 347 1.98 21.02 8.58
N LEU A 348 2.40 22.22 8.92
CA LEU A 348 2.35 23.38 8.04
C LEU A 348 3.45 23.27 6.99
N VAL A 349 3.08 23.34 5.71
CA VAL A 349 4.02 23.29 4.57
C VAL A 349 4.31 24.70 4.03
N ARG A 350 3.31 25.57 4.02
CA ARG A 350 3.41 26.92 3.43
C ARG A 350 2.63 27.95 4.24
N GLY A 351 3.19 29.15 4.39
CA GLY A 351 2.52 30.32 4.95
C GLY A 351 2.37 30.28 6.48
N THR A 352 1.52 31.16 7.02
CA THR A 352 1.17 31.25 8.44
C THR A 352 -0.33 31.01 8.59
N PRO A 353 -0.76 29.96 9.29
CA PRO A 353 -2.17 29.63 9.41
C PRO A 353 -2.87 30.65 10.32
N PRO A 354 -4.13 30.99 10.02
CA PRO A 354 -4.92 31.85 10.89
C PRO A 354 -5.33 31.13 12.19
N ASN A 355 -5.75 31.90 13.19
CA ASN A 355 -6.49 31.32 14.30
C ASN A 355 -7.85 30.81 13.83
N VAL A 356 -8.18 29.59 14.23
CA VAL A 356 -9.42 28.95 13.78
C VAL A 356 -10.63 29.47 14.55
N ARG A 357 -11.62 30.03 13.84
CA ARG A 357 -12.88 30.55 14.39
C ARG A 357 -14.07 29.73 13.90
N ALA A 358 -14.90 29.28 14.82
CA ALA A 358 -16.15 28.60 14.51
C ALA A 358 -17.27 29.59 14.09
N PRO A 359 -18.26 29.15 13.30
CA PRO A 359 -18.29 27.82 12.63
C PRO A 359 -17.23 27.74 11.54
N ILE A 360 -16.59 26.56 11.38
CA ILE A 360 -15.60 26.34 10.32
C ILE A 360 -16.34 26.07 9.02
N GLU A 361 -16.10 26.87 8.00
CA GLU A 361 -16.63 26.64 6.64
C GLU A 361 -15.62 25.80 5.85
N ILE A 362 -16.06 24.68 5.30
CA ILE A 362 -15.18 23.76 4.60
C ILE A 362 -15.68 23.53 3.17
N ALA A 363 -14.91 23.98 2.19
CA ALA A 363 -15.09 23.58 0.80
C ALA A 363 -14.26 22.31 0.56
N VAL A 364 -14.93 21.22 0.16
CA VAL A 364 -14.27 19.97 -0.20
C VAL A 364 -14.05 19.95 -1.69
N ILE A 365 -12.78 19.90 -2.09
CA ILE A 365 -12.36 19.72 -3.47
C ILE A 365 -11.70 18.35 -3.56
N ASP A 366 -12.32 17.45 -4.33
CA ASP A 366 -11.96 16.03 -4.37
C ASP A 366 -11.49 15.64 -5.78
N ASP A 367 -10.20 15.39 -5.92
CA ASP A 367 -9.57 14.94 -7.17
C ASP A 367 -9.42 13.41 -7.24
N ASP A 368 -9.85 12.69 -6.19
CA ASP A 368 -9.77 11.24 -6.11
C ASP A 368 -11.00 10.55 -6.70
N ALA A 369 -11.97 11.31 -7.22
CA ALA A 369 -13.13 10.76 -7.87
C ALA A 369 -12.74 10.04 -9.17
N GLY A 370 -13.11 8.77 -9.28
CA GLY A 370 -12.79 7.89 -10.41
C GLY A 370 -11.81 6.77 -10.03
N GLY A 371 -11.83 5.69 -10.81
CA GLY A 371 -11.06 4.47 -10.57
C GLY A 371 -11.91 3.31 -10.07
N ALA A 372 -11.29 2.12 -10.00
CA ALA A 372 -11.98 0.88 -9.60
C ALA A 372 -12.38 0.86 -8.12
N GLU A 373 -11.68 1.61 -7.28
CA GLU A 373 -11.94 1.69 -5.85
C GLU A 373 -12.49 3.05 -5.45
N LEU A 374 -13.56 3.05 -4.66
CA LEU A 374 -14.11 4.29 -4.11
C LEU A 374 -13.13 4.90 -3.10
N PRO A 375 -12.94 6.23 -3.13
CA PRO A 375 -12.15 6.91 -2.13
C PRO A 375 -12.79 6.79 -0.73
N PRO A 376 -12.00 6.91 0.36
CA PRO A 376 -12.54 7.01 1.71
C PRO A 376 -13.54 8.16 1.82
N SER A 377 -14.57 7.99 2.67
CA SER A 377 -15.54 9.07 2.92
C SER A 377 -14.84 10.36 3.40
N ARG A 378 -15.27 11.49 2.85
CA ARG A 378 -14.78 12.81 3.28
C ARG A 378 -15.51 13.35 4.50
N ASP A 379 -16.44 12.60 5.06
CA ASP A 379 -17.21 13.00 6.24
C ASP A 379 -16.44 12.84 7.55
N SER A 380 -15.40 12.00 7.57
CA SER A 380 -14.55 11.78 8.75
C SER A 380 -13.91 13.07 9.28
N LEU A 381 -13.58 14.04 8.41
CA LEU A 381 -13.12 15.37 8.80
C LEU A 381 -14.18 16.12 9.61
N PHE A 382 -15.43 16.10 9.12
CA PHE A 382 -16.54 16.80 9.77
C PHE A 382 -16.94 16.12 11.08
N GLU A 383 -16.94 14.78 11.10
CA GLU A 383 -17.22 13.99 12.30
C GLU A 383 -16.20 14.25 13.40
N ALA A 384 -14.92 14.28 13.06
CA ALA A 384 -13.85 14.57 14.02
C ALA A 384 -13.92 16.00 14.55
N LEU A 385 -14.23 16.99 13.71
CA LEU A 385 -14.44 18.37 14.15
C LEU A 385 -15.63 18.48 15.10
N ARG A 386 -16.77 17.86 14.78
CA ARG A 386 -17.97 17.85 15.66
C ARG A 386 -17.69 17.18 16.99
N SER A 387 -17.01 16.02 16.97
CA SER A 387 -16.63 15.28 18.18
C SER A 387 -15.68 16.09 19.07
N GLY A 388 -14.85 16.96 18.47
CA GLY A 388 -13.99 17.92 19.17
C GLY A 388 -14.70 19.23 19.57
N GLY A 389 -16.02 19.29 19.47
CA GLY A 389 -16.83 20.45 19.89
C GLY A 389 -16.77 21.65 18.94
N ALA A 390 -16.35 21.48 17.68
CA ALA A 390 -16.41 22.53 16.68
C ALA A 390 -17.64 22.40 15.79
N GLN A 391 -18.30 23.54 15.55
CA GLN A 391 -19.29 23.61 14.47
C GLN A 391 -18.55 23.71 13.14
N ALA A 392 -18.79 22.75 12.25
CA ALA A 392 -18.24 22.72 10.89
C ALA A 392 -19.39 22.50 9.90
N ARG A 393 -19.35 23.21 8.78
CA ARG A 393 -20.34 23.07 7.70
C ARG A 393 -19.66 22.94 6.34
N ARG A 394 -20.21 22.09 5.50
CA ARG A 394 -19.79 21.97 4.12
C ARG A 394 -20.36 23.14 3.32
N VAL A 395 -19.53 23.76 2.51
CA VAL A 395 -19.88 24.89 1.63
C VAL A 395 -19.22 24.70 0.27
N THR A 396 -19.68 25.40 -0.75
CA THR A 396 -19.05 25.42 -2.08
C THR A 396 -18.04 26.56 -2.24
N GLY A 397 -18.12 27.57 -1.39
CA GLY A 397 -17.23 28.73 -1.37
C GLY A 397 -17.41 29.55 -0.09
N PRO A 398 -16.60 30.59 0.13
CA PRO A 398 -16.67 31.41 1.34
C PRO A 398 -17.99 32.20 1.42
N THR A 399 -18.69 32.12 2.56
CA THR A 399 -19.92 32.89 2.76
C THR A 399 -19.60 34.39 2.88
N PRO A 400 -20.24 35.28 2.09
CA PRO A 400 -20.00 36.70 2.16
C PRO A 400 -20.25 37.28 3.56
N GLY A 401 -19.31 38.10 4.06
CA GLY A 401 -19.43 38.80 5.36
C GLY A 401 -19.26 37.90 6.60
N ALA A 402 -19.08 36.59 6.45
CA ALA A 402 -18.85 35.73 7.59
C ALA A 402 -17.44 35.95 8.20
N ARG A 403 -17.35 35.87 9.53
CA ARG A 403 -16.09 36.01 10.29
C ARG A 403 -15.47 34.64 10.66
N SER A 404 -16.10 33.58 10.24
CA SER A 404 -15.65 32.17 10.41
C SER A 404 -14.39 31.89 9.62
N THR A 405 -13.58 30.94 10.06
CA THR A 405 -12.45 30.45 9.28
C THR A 405 -12.95 29.62 8.09
N PHE A 406 -12.38 29.89 6.92
CA PHE A 406 -12.65 29.16 5.70
C PHE A 406 -11.52 28.17 5.40
N VAL A 407 -11.86 26.91 5.18
CA VAL A 407 -10.91 25.84 4.90
C VAL A 407 -11.23 25.21 3.53
N VAL A 408 -10.24 25.13 2.66
CA VAL A 408 -10.30 24.28 1.49
C VAL A 408 -9.72 22.92 1.87
N ALA A 409 -10.54 21.90 1.94
CA ALA A 409 -10.12 20.51 2.13
C ALA A 409 -9.86 19.89 0.74
N LEU A 410 -8.58 19.83 0.36
CA LEU A 410 -8.13 19.41 -0.97
C LEU A 410 -7.62 17.98 -0.92
N PHE A 411 -8.35 17.07 -1.58
CA PHE A 411 -8.00 15.66 -1.68
C PHE A 411 -7.37 15.37 -3.04
N GLY A 412 -6.25 14.64 -3.05
CA GLY A 412 -5.51 14.30 -4.25
C GLY A 412 -4.40 13.30 -3.95
N GLU A 413 -4.78 12.05 -3.66
CA GLU A 413 -3.86 10.96 -3.39
C GLU A 413 -3.35 10.31 -4.68
N ILE A 414 -2.23 9.61 -4.56
CA ILE A 414 -1.81 8.62 -5.54
C ILE A 414 -2.71 7.40 -5.35
N ARG A 415 -3.39 7.00 -6.42
CA ARG A 415 -4.30 5.85 -6.43
C ARG A 415 -4.08 5.03 -7.68
N ALA A 416 -4.02 3.71 -7.53
CA ALA A 416 -4.03 2.79 -8.66
C ALA A 416 -5.20 3.11 -9.62
N HIS A 417 -4.98 2.99 -10.91
CA HIS A 417 -5.92 3.31 -11.98
C HIS A 417 -6.28 4.80 -12.16
N LYS A 418 -5.72 5.72 -11.35
CA LYS A 418 -5.92 7.16 -11.56
C LYS A 418 -5.19 7.68 -12.81
N GLY A 419 -4.10 7.02 -13.20
CA GLY A 419 -3.34 7.27 -14.43
C GLY A 419 -2.57 8.60 -14.45
N ARG A 420 -2.52 9.34 -13.34
CA ARG A 420 -1.80 10.62 -13.20
C ARG A 420 -1.37 10.89 -11.77
N VAL A 421 -0.37 11.71 -11.67
CA VAL A 421 0.11 12.29 -10.41
C VAL A 421 -0.46 13.70 -10.24
N GLY A 422 -0.65 14.11 -8.99
CA GLY A 422 -1.11 15.46 -8.67
C GLY A 422 -2.57 15.71 -9.02
N TYR A 423 -2.88 16.99 -9.14
CA TYR A 423 -4.24 17.45 -9.35
C TYR A 423 -4.54 17.64 -10.85
N SER A 424 -5.78 17.38 -11.26
CA SER A 424 -6.24 17.72 -12.61
C SER A 424 -6.32 19.24 -12.80
N GLU A 425 -6.23 19.68 -14.07
CA GLU A 425 -6.42 21.09 -14.42
C GLU A 425 -7.76 21.63 -13.90
N ALA A 426 -8.83 20.83 -14.00
CA ALA A 426 -10.15 21.18 -13.47
C ALA A 426 -10.13 21.37 -11.95
N THR A 427 -9.43 20.51 -11.21
CA THR A 427 -9.24 20.64 -9.78
C THR A 427 -8.45 21.89 -9.43
N LEU A 428 -7.34 22.15 -10.11
CA LEU A 428 -6.54 23.37 -9.89
C LEU A 428 -7.32 24.65 -10.20
N ALA A 429 -8.11 24.65 -11.28
CA ALA A 429 -8.99 25.78 -11.60
C ALA A 429 -10.04 26.01 -10.50
N ASN A 430 -10.66 24.96 -9.98
CA ASN A 430 -11.60 25.05 -8.87
C ASN A 430 -10.93 25.56 -7.59
N VAL A 431 -9.72 25.09 -7.29
CA VAL A 431 -8.93 25.61 -6.15
C VAL A 431 -8.64 27.10 -6.32
N ALA A 432 -8.21 27.53 -7.52
CA ALA A 432 -7.95 28.94 -7.82
C ALA A 432 -9.19 29.83 -7.64
N GLU A 433 -10.35 29.34 -8.09
CA GLU A 433 -11.63 30.05 -7.92
C GLU A 433 -12.01 30.19 -6.45
N VAL A 434 -12.09 29.06 -5.73
CA VAL A 434 -12.60 28.99 -4.35
C VAL A 434 -11.64 29.64 -3.37
N ALA A 435 -10.34 29.39 -3.46
CA ALA A 435 -9.33 30.02 -2.62
C ALA A 435 -9.19 31.52 -2.95
N GLY A 436 -9.17 31.87 -4.23
CA GLY A 436 -9.14 33.28 -4.67
C GLY A 436 -10.36 34.08 -4.24
N ALA A 437 -11.54 33.46 -4.15
CA ALA A 437 -12.72 34.12 -3.57
C ALA A 437 -12.52 34.44 -2.08
N ALA A 438 -11.89 33.55 -1.31
CA ALA A 438 -11.58 33.81 0.09
C ALA A 438 -10.52 34.91 0.26
N GLU A 439 -9.48 34.90 -0.58
CA GLU A 439 -8.42 35.93 -0.59
C GLU A 439 -9.00 37.32 -0.93
N ARG A 440 -9.81 37.43 -1.99
CA ARG A 440 -10.47 38.70 -2.39
C ARG A 440 -11.43 39.25 -1.32
N ALA A 441 -12.06 38.35 -0.57
CA ALA A 441 -12.95 38.70 0.53
C ALA A 441 -12.20 39.03 1.85
N GLY A 442 -10.87 38.95 1.87
CA GLY A 442 -10.04 39.14 3.06
C GLY A 442 -10.37 38.18 4.19
N ARG A 443 -10.78 36.93 3.85
CA ARG A 443 -11.16 35.91 4.84
C ARG A 443 -9.93 35.30 5.51
N GLU A 444 -10.07 35.01 6.80
CA GLU A 444 -9.14 34.07 7.46
C GLU A 444 -9.33 32.68 6.85
N ALA A 445 -8.39 32.25 6.01
CA ALA A 445 -8.52 31.03 5.22
C ALA A 445 -7.22 30.23 5.14
N MET A 446 -7.35 28.91 4.92
CA MET A 446 -6.23 28.01 4.70
C MET A 446 -6.65 26.81 3.84
N ILE A 447 -5.67 26.10 3.31
CA ILE A 447 -5.86 24.82 2.62
C ILE A 447 -5.37 23.70 3.53
N VAL A 448 -6.18 22.66 3.71
CA VAL A 448 -5.76 21.37 4.28
C VAL A 448 -5.66 20.39 3.13
N GLN A 449 -4.45 20.00 2.82
CA GLN A 449 -4.14 19.07 1.71
C GLN A 449 -4.08 17.63 2.23
N PHE A 450 -4.86 16.77 1.62
CA PHE A 450 -4.89 15.33 1.82
C PHE A 450 -4.25 14.63 0.61
N GLY A 451 -2.91 14.59 0.58
CA GLY A 451 -2.11 14.06 -0.53
C GLY A 451 -0.63 14.31 -0.30
N ASP A 452 0.17 14.07 -1.33
CA ASP A 452 1.62 14.25 -1.28
C ASP A 452 2.00 15.73 -1.14
N PRO A 453 2.77 16.13 -0.11
CA PRO A 453 3.22 17.51 0.08
C PRO A 453 4.02 18.08 -1.10
N ARG A 454 4.64 17.23 -1.94
CA ARG A 454 5.33 17.66 -3.17
C ARG A 454 4.40 18.38 -4.14
N GLN A 455 3.09 18.16 -4.05
CA GLN A 455 2.10 18.82 -4.89
C GLN A 455 1.73 20.24 -4.42
N VAL A 456 2.18 20.65 -3.23
CA VAL A 456 1.88 22.00 -2.69
C VAL A 456 2.33 23.15 -3.61
N PRO A 457 3.50 23.08 -4.29
CA PRO A 457 3.90 24.12 -5.25
C PRO A 457 2.95 24.31 -6.44
N SER A 458 2.22 23.26 -6.85
CA SER A 458 1.26 23.33 -7.95
C SER A 458 -0.08 23.96 -7.56
N ILE A 459 -0.35 24.16 -6.25
CA ILE A 459 -1.61 24.71 -5.75
C ILE A 459 -1.67 26.23 -6.07
N PRO A 460 -2.60 26.68 -6.91
CA PRO A 460 -2.68 28.07 -7.40
C PRO A 460 -3.37 28.99 -6.39
N SER A 461 -2.75 29.19 -5.22
CA SER A 461 -3.26 30.03 -4.13
C SER A 461 -2.12 30.48 -3.24
N SER A 462 -2.23 31.68 -2.64
CA SER A 462 -1.31 32.20 -1.64
C SER A 462 -1.66 31.76 -0.22
N LEU A 463 -2.80 31.11 0.00
CA LEU A 463 -3.25 30.66 1.30
C LEU A 463 -2.24 29.72 1.98
N PRO A 464 -2.16 29.73 3.31
CA PRO A 464 -1.40 28.75 4.06
C PRO A 464 -1.85 27.33 3.75
N VAL A 465 -0.89 26.40 3.64
CA VAL A 465 -1.17 24.98 3.33
C VAL A 465 -0.65 24.11 4.46
N VAL A 466 -1.55 23.29 4.99
CA VAL A 466 -1.27 22.23 5.97
C VAL A 466 -1.38 20.91 5.25
N SER A 467 -0.35 20.05 5.36
CA SER A 467 -0.39 18.70 4.83
C SER A 467 -0.85 17.71 5.87
N ALA A 468 -1.81 16.86 5.45
CA ALA A 468 -2.28 15.70 6.20
C ALA A 468 -1.89 14.38 5.49
N TRP A 469 -1.02 14.40 4.47
CA TRP A 469 -0.42 13.27 3.77
C TRP A 469 -1.38 12.31 3.03
N GLY A 470 -2.60 12.13 3.49
CA GLY A 470 -3.55 11.19 2.90
C GLY A 470 -5.00 11.46 3.31
N GLY A 471 -5.95 10.94 2.55
CA GLY A 471 -7.39 11.15 2.71
C GLY A 471 -8.10 10.09 3.55
N GLU A 472 -7.38 9.17 4.19
CA GLU A 472 -7.97 8.17 5.07
C GLU A 472 -8.60 8.80 6.31
N ALA A 473 -9.57 8.11 6.89
CA ALA A 473 -10.32 8.60 8.05
C ALA A 473 -9.40 9.05 9.21
N GLY A 474 -8.32 8.30 9.49
CA GLY A 474 -7.33 8.62 10.52
C GLY A 474 -6.61 9.95 10.28
N MET A 475 -6.20 10.20 9.02
CA MET A 475 -5.52 11.44 8.62
C MET A 475 -6.48 12.64 8.58
N GLN A 476 -7.73 12.43 8.15
CA GLN A 476 -8.79 13.45 8.23
C GLN A 476 -9.05 13.84 9.70
N ALA A 477 -9.12 12.86 10.60
CA ALA A 477 -9.29 13.11 12.04
C ALA A 477 -8.08 13.84 12.65
N ALA A 478 -6.86 13.50 12.22
CA ALA A 478 -5.63 14.21 12.66
C ALA A 478 -5.64 15.68 12.19
N ALA A 479 -6.02 15.95 10.94
CA ALA A 479 -6.20 17.30 10.43
C ALA A 479 -7.27 18.08 11.23
N ALA A 480 -8.38 17.43 11.58
CA ALA A 480 -9.40 18.04 12.44
C ALA A 480 -8.83 18.44 13.81
N ARG A 481 -8.08 17.55 14.48
CA ARG A 481 -7.43 17.84 15.77
C ARG A 481 -6.42 18.98 15.64
N TRP A 482 -5.66 19.00 14.53
CA TRP A 482 -4.72 20.09 14.24
C TRP A 482 -5.43 21.46 14.14
N LEU A 483 -6.61 21.52 13.50
CA LEU A 483 -7.45 22.71 13.44
C LEU A 483 -8.00 23.09 14.81
N LEU A 484 -8.45 22.11 15.61
CA LEU A 484 -9.04 22.33 16.93
C LEU A 484 -8.07 22.94 17.95
N VAL A 485 -6.80 22.52 17.94
CA VAL A 485 -5.75 23.09 18.83
C VAL A 485 -5.52 24.58 18.54
N ARG A 486 -5.83 25.05 17.33
CA ARG A 486 -5.68 26.44 16.90
C ARG A 486 -6.94 27.28 17.06
N ARG A 487 -7.97 26.73 17.67
CA ARG A 487 -9.13 27.56 18.09
C ARG A 487 -8.66 28.53 19.14
N GLY A 488 -8.62 29.81 18.76
CA GLY A 488 -8.42 30.88 19.75
C GLY A 488 -9.44 30.74 20.87
N GLY A 489 -9.01 30.78 22.12
CA GLY A 489 -9.91 30.89 23.26
C GLY A 489 -10.77 32.12 23.06
N GLY A 490 -12.07 31.90 22.82
CA GLY A 490 -13.09 32.93 22.88
C GLY A 490 -13.38 33.30 24.31
#